data_13c3d62de7c5b61443e416bff6b6d1a8
#
_entry.id   13c3d62de7c5b61443e416bff6b6d1a8
#
_cell.length_a   1.000
_cell.length_b   1.000
_cell.length_c   1.000
_cell.angle_alpha   90.00
_cell.angle_beta   90.00
_cell.angle_gamma   90.00
#
_symmetry.space_group_name_H-M   'P 1'
#
loop_
_entity.id
_entity.type
_entity.pdbx_description
1 polymer ?
#
loop_
_entity_poly.entity_id
_entity_poly.type
_entity_poly.pdbx_seq_one_letter_code
_entity_poly.pdbx_strand_id
1 'polypeptide(L)' 'MKSILNKKLRGKPEPQFIVLNEHAQVYCGLKGGYPQFSDNFSEARSIERDEQLNTIQRGTLFKLEKILL' A
#
# COMPACT_ATOMS: atom_id res chain seq x y z
N MET A 1 32.63 5.94 -0.36
CA MET A 1 32.10 7.25 -0.45
C MET A 1 30.98 7.36 -1.40
N LYS A 2 31.24 7.08 -2.63
CA LYS A 2 30.19 7.20 -3.61
C LYS A 2 29.03 6.32 -3.34
N SER A 3 29.27 5.14 -2.81
CA SER A 3 28.18 4.24 -2.52
C SER A 3 27.27 4.81 -1.44
N ILE A 4 27.84 5.57 -0.53
CA ILE A 4 27.03 6.20 0.50
C ILE A 4 26.16 7.27 -0.10
N LEU A 5 26.73 8.05 -1.00
CA LEU A 5 25.97 9.08 -1.67
C LEU A 5 24.86 8.46 -2.50
N ASN A 6 25.18 7.37 -3.16
CA ASN A 6 24.17 6.69 -3.95
C ASN A 6 23.04 6.19 -3.08
N LYS A 7 23.36 5.72 -1.91
CA LYS A 7 22.33 5.29 -1.00
C LYS A 7 21.42 6.43 -0.62
N LYS A 8 21.97 7.58 -0.36
CA LYS A 8 21.16 8.72 -0.03
C LYS A 8 20.28 9.14 -1.18
N LEU A 9 20.85 9.12 -2.35
CA LEU A 9 20.08 9.49 -3.53
C LEU A 9 18.99 8.50 -3.80
N ARG A 10 19.31 7.21 -3.62
CA ARG A 10 18.32 6.18 -3.81
C ARG A 10 17.32 6.15 -2.67
N GLY A 11 17.72 6.71 -1.56
CA GLY A 11 16.84 6.81 -0.42
C GLY A 11 15.72 7.78 -0.63
N LYS A 12 15.71 8.48 -1.74
CA LYS A 12 14.59 9.29 -2.08
C LYS A 12 13.36 8.40 -2.01
N PRO A 13 12.42 8.70 -1.13
CA PRO A 13 11.28 7.80 -0.94
C PRO A 13 10.46 7.73 -2.20
N GLU A 14 10.07 6.51 -2.53
CA GLU A 14 9.11 6.34 -3.58
C GLU A 14 7.75 6.77 -3.08
N PRO A 15 6.89 7.23 -3.96
CA PRO A 15 5.53 7.56 -3.54
C PRO A 15 4.90 6.35 -2.90
N GLN A 16 4.22 6.58 -1.79
CA GLN A 16 3.51 5.52 -1.10
C GLN A 16 2.04 5.85 -1.05
N PHE A 17 1.24 4.82 -1.13
CA PHE A 17 -0.21 4.97 -1.17
C PHE A 17 -0.84 4.09 -0.12
N ILE A 18 -1.94 4.55 0.45
CA ILE A 18 -2.80 3.67 1.22
C ILE A 18 -3.98 3.30 0.33
N VAL A 19 -4.56 2.16 0.61
CA VAL A 19 -5.67 1.64 -0.19
C VAL A 19 -6.91 1.60 0.68
N LEU A 20 -7.98 2.19 0.17
CA LEU A 20 -9.27 2.19 0.85
C LEU A 20 -10.27 1.37 0.04
N ASN A 21 -11.16 0.70 0.73
CA ASN A 21 -12.29 0.07 0.05
C ASN A 21 -13.48 1.03 0.07
N GLU A 22 -14.60 0.61 -0.50
CA GLU A 22 -15.77 1.47 -0.59
C GLU A 22 -16.43 1.75 0.75
N HIS A 23 -15.99 1.08 1.80
CA HIS A 23 -16.47 1.34 3.16
C HIS A 23 -15.51 2.22 3.94
N ALA A 24 -14.53 2.82 3.24
CA ALA A 24 -13.52 3.69 3.84
C ALA A 24 -12.63 2.97 4.85
N GLN A 25 -12.47 1.67 4.70
CA GLN A 25 -11.56 0.89 5.51
C GLN A 25 -10.21 0.79 4.80
N VAL A 26 -9.12 0.79 5.57
CA VAL A 26 -7.79 0.76 5.00
C VAL A 26 -7.27 -0.65 4.89
N TYR A 27 -6.56 -0.90 3.80
CA TYR A 27 -5.88 -2.17 3.61
C TYR A 27 -4.77 -2.31 4.66
N CYS A 28 -4.75 -3.42 5.35
CA CYS A 28 -3.79 -3.65 6.43
C CYS A 28 -2.98 -4.94 6.26
N GLY A 29 -2.98 -5.49 5.08
CA GLY A 29 -2.14 -6.65 4.79
C GLY A 29 -2.93 -7.82 4.24
N LEU A 30 -2.21 -8.91 3.98
CA LEU A 30 -2.82 -10.13 3.48
C LEU A 30 -2.86 -11.17 4.58
N LYS A 31 -3.93 -11.95 4.60
CA LYS A 31 -4.03 -13.08 5.51
C LYS A 31 -4.58 -14.25 4.72
N GLY A 32 -3.80 -15.32 4.64
CA GLY A 32 -4.20 -16.47 3.86
C GLY A 32 -4.42 -16.15 2.41
N GLY A 33 -3.70 -15.16 1.88
CA GLY A 33 -3.84 -14.74 0.50
C GLY A 33 -4.95 -13.75 0.23
N TYR A 34 -5.71 -13.36 1.24
CA TYR A 34 -6.82 -12.43 1.07
C TYR A 34 -6.53 -11.11 1.77
N PRO A 35 -6.87 -9.99 1.13
CA PRO A 35 -6.62 -8.69 1.74
C PRO A 35 -7.52 -8.45 2.95
N GLN A 36 -6.94 -7.81 3.95
CA GLN A 36 -7.64 -7.45 5.16
C GLN A 36 -7.80 -5.94 5.22
N PHE A 37 -8.94 -5.49 5.72
CA PHE A 37 -9.24 -4.07 5.83
C PHE A 37 -9.62 -3.75 7.28
N SER A 38 -9.28 -2.55 7.70
CA SER A 38 -9.51 -2.13 9.08
C SER A 38 -10.08 -0.72 9.11
N ASP A 39 -10.88 -0.44 10.12
CA ASP A 39 -11.35 0.92 10.36
C ASP A 39 -10.28 1.80 11.00
N ASN A 40 -9.23 1.18 11.48
CA ASN A 40 -8.18 1.89 12.20
C ASN A 40 -7.06 2.26 11.24
N PHE A 41 -6.93 3.56 10.97
CA PHE A 41 -5.91 4.07 10.04
C PHE A 41 -4.49 3.72 10.46
N SER A 42 -4.26 3.56 11.75
CA SER A 42 -2.92 3.23 12.21
C SER A 42 -2.47 1.84 11.77
N GLU A 43 -3.39 1.01 11.33
CA GLU A 43 -3.07 -0.32 10.85
C GLU A 43 -2.85 -0.35 9.34
N ALA A 44 -2.97 0.79 8.68
CA ALA A 44 -2.84 0.85 7.24
C ALA A 44 -1.47 0.39 6.79
N ARG A 45 -1.43 -0.41 5.74
CA ARG A 45 -0.20 -0.85 5.13
C ARG A 45 -0.09 -0.21 3.76
N SER A 46 0.95 0.57 3.56
CA SER A 46 1.12 1.29 2.31
C SER A 46 1.60 0.36 1.19
N ILE A 47 1.34 0.77 -0.02
CA ILE A 47 1.85 0.11 -1.21
C ILE A 47 2.60 1.14 -2.04
N GLU A 48 3.45 0.67 -2.93
CA GLU A 48 4.28 1.53 -3.76
C GLU A 48 4.00 1.40 -5.24
N ARG A 49 3.43 0.28 -5.65
CA ARG A 49 3.26 -0.04 -7.07
C ARG A 49 1.83 -0.43 -7.38
N ASP A 50 1.45 -0.14 -8.60
CA ASP A 50 0.12 -0.51 -9.07
C ASP A 50 -0.10 -2.01 -9.11
N GLU A 51 0.97 -2.78 -9.30
CA GLU A 51 0.86 -4.24 -9.28
C GLU A 51 0.36 -4.73 -7.94
N GLN A 52 0.78 -4.07 -6.86
CA GLN A 52 0.32 -4.44 -5.53
C GLN A 52 -1.17 -4.15 -5.39
N LEU A 53 -1.61 -3.03 -5.95
CA LEU A 53 -3.04 -2.70 -5.93
C LEU A 53 -3.84 -3.73 -6.70
N ASN A 54 -3.34 -4.14 -7.85
CA ASN A 54 -4.02 -5.13 -8.66
C ASN A 54 -4.15 -6.47 -7.91
N THR A 55 -3.10 -6.84 -7.20
CA THR A 55 -3.12 -8.06 -6.40
C THR A 55 -4.17 -7.99 -5.32
N ILE A 56 -4.25 -6.85 -4.64
CA ILE A 56 -5.24 -6.65 -3.58
C ILE A 56 -6.65 -6.67 -4.19
N GLN A 57 -6.81 -6.02 -5.33
CA GLN A 57 -8.11 -5.95 -5.98
C GLN A 57 -8.63 -7.32 -6.38
N ARG A 58 -7.75 -8.21 -6.79
CA ARG A 58 -8.15 -9.57 -7.16
C ARG A 58 -8.68 -10.37 -5.99
N GLY A 59 -8.22 -10.04 -4.79
CA GLY A 59 -8.62 -10.76 -3.61
C GLY A 59 -9.85 -10.20 -2.92
N THR A 60 -10.47 -9.19 -3.50
CA THR A 60 -11.62 -8.58 -2.87
C THR A 60 -12.67 -8.22 -3.92
N LEU A 61 -13.91 -8.16 -3.50
CA LEU A 61 -15.02 -7.73 -4.34
C LEU A 61 -15.26 -6.23 -4.23
N PHE A 62 -14.62 -5.58 -3.28
CA PHE A 62 -14.81 -4.15 -3.07
C PHE A 62 -14.05 -3.35 -4.12
N LYS A 63 -14.60 -2.20 -4.47
CA LYS A 63 -13.86 -1.24 -5.27
C LYS A 63 -12.80 -0.62 -4.39
N LEU A 64 -11.59 -0.50 -4.92
CA LEU A 64 -10.47 0.02 -4.17
C LEU A 64 -10.05 1.36 -4.71
N GLU A 65 -9.59 2.21 -3.80
CA GLU A 65 -9.09 3.53 -4.14
C GLU A 65 -7.72 3.71 -3.53
N LYS A 66 -6.81 4.26 -4.32
CA LYS A 66 -5.43 4.46 -3.91
C LYS A 66 -5.26 5.93 -3.55
N ILE A 67 -4.75 6.20 -2.36
CA ILE A 67 -4.57 7.57 -1.88
C ILE A 67 -3.10 7.79 -1.58
N LEU A 68 -2.54 8.84 -2.15
CA LEU A 68 -1.14 9.19 -1.93
C LEU A 68 -0.94 9.68 -0.50
N LEU A 69 0.08 9.14 0.13
CA LEU A 69 0.46 9.57 1.48
C LEU A 69 1.21 10.88 1.47
#